data_93103a0ab5df2707b6762858ec58d0d1
#
_entry.id   93103a0ab5df2707b6762858ec58d0d1
#
_cell.length_a   1.000
_cell.length_b   1.000
_cell.length_c   1.000
_cell.angle_alpha   90.00
_cell.angle_beta   90.00
_cell.angle_gamma   90.00
#
_symmetry.space_group_name_H-M   'P 1'
#
loop_
_entity.id
_entity.type
_entity.pdbx_description
1 polymer ?
#
loop_
_entity_poly.entity_id
_entity_poly.type
_entity_poly.pdbx_seq_one_letter_code
_entity_poly.pdbx_strand_id
1 'polypeptide(L)'
;MRNRKQLVWRIADLAESYRKDLEPQHILISGVEGSGKTFMIEKLAEEFSARGFLMVKYLYPHSNIVGAESLIKDLDYLLGKKAVVLIDDFDKLLLSMTKGEHKKLIAIFSNMHSPFLVATSTGLSEEFPKRYPLFDQFFSSFQIPDFEKEDLENLLGEDIYNKVKGNSEFQEKIMKLGGNLNYIKSFASFIYPNYGTEDCLDIVIDENERYFRYMFSTLPGVQQRALYGLARAGEIATAADVQRESGLSATNTSSALYRLEKRGVITKAGGKKRSVDYKITDYLFGKWIVG
;
A
#
# COMPACT_ATOMS: atom_id res chain seq x y z
N MET A 1 -14.86 8.73 -0.19
CA MET A 1 -15.13 7.59 0.71
C MET A 1 -14.25 7.81 1.92
N ARG A 2 -14.81 7.86 3.12
CA ARG A 2 -14.11 8.40 4.28
C ARG A 2 -13.38 7.35 5.12
N ASN A 3 -13.73 6.04 5.04
CA ASN A 3 -13.02 5.03 5.81
C ASN A 3 -12.98 3.67 5.11
N ARG A 4 -12.14 2.77 5.62
CA ARG A 4 -11.86 1.43 5.06
C ARG A 4 -13.07 0.52 5.12
N LYS A 5 -13.86 0.58 6.18
CA LYS A 5 -15.08 -0.23 6.34
C LYS A 5 -16.12 0.10 5.26
N GLN A 6 -16.30 1.38 4.95
CA GLN A 6 -17.19 1.80 3.86
C GLN A 6 -16.70 1.31 2.50
N LEU A 7 -15.38 1.26 2.28
CA LEU A 7 -14.82 0.72 1.04
C LEU A 7 -15.09 -0.79 0.91
N VAL A 8 -14.90 -1.57 1.99
CA VAL A 8 -15.24 -3.00 2.01
C VAL A 8 -16.69 -3.24 1.65
N TRP A 9 -17.61 -2.55 2.31
CA TRP A 9 -19.05 -2.70 2.03
C TRP A 9 -19.43 -2.34 0.59
N ARG A 10 -18.89 -1.23 0.10
CA ARG A 10 -19.17 -0.80 -1.29
C ARG A 10 -18.66 -1.82 -2.32
N ILE A 11 -17.48 -2.38 -2.13
CA ILE A 11 -16.95 -3.41 -3.03
C ILE A 11 -17.82 -4.67 -2.96
N ALA A 12 -18.25 -5.05 -1.76
CA ALA A 12 -19.14 -6.20 -1.58
C ALA A 12 -20.52 -5.98 -2.23
N ASP A 13 -21.06 -4.77 -2.20
CA ASP A 13 -22.32 -4.42 -2.88
C ASP A 13 -22.16 -4.43 -4.42
N LEU A 14 -20.99 -4.02 -4.94
CA LEU A 14 -20.69 -4.15 -6.38
C LEU A 14 -20.62 -5.62 -6.80
N ALA A 15 -20.05 -6.49 -5.97
CA ALA A 15 -20.02 -7.92 -6.24
C ALA A 15 -21.43 -8.54 -6.20
N GLU A 16 -22.31 -8.08 -5.31
CA GLU A 16 -23.72 -8.51 -5.30
C GLU A 16 -24.45 -8.09 -6.58
N SER A 17 -24.16 -6.91 -7.10
CA SER A 17 -24.72 -6.43 -8.37
C SER A 17 -24.26 -7.31 -9.53
N TYR A 18 -22.98 -7.69 -9.56
CA TYR A 18 -22.45 -8.66 -10.52
C TYR A 18 -23.15 -10.03 -10.43
N ARG A 19 -23.44 -10.52 -9.22
CA ARG A 19 -24.17 -11.78 -9.02
C ARG A 19 -25.56 -11.75 -9.67
N LYS A 20 -26.16 -10.55 -9.82
CA LYS A 20 -27.49 -10.32 -10.43
C LYS A 20 -27.45 -10.04 -11.95
N ASP A 21 -26.47 -10.57 -12.66
CA ASP A 21 -26.31 -10.52 -14.13
C ASP A 21 -25.86 -9.17 -14.71
N LEU A 22 -25.20 -8.34 -13.94
CA LEU A 22 -24.49 -7.18 -14.47
C LEU A 22 -23.09 -7.58 -14.96
N GLU A 23 -22.58 -6.86 -15.97
CA GLU A 23 -21.20 -7.05 -16.42
C GLU A 23 -20.20 -6.82 -15.29
N PRO A 24 -19.15 -7.67 -15.15
CA PRO A 24 -18.18 -7.51 -14.08
C PRO A 24 -17.30 -6.29 -14.33
N GLN A 25 -17.47 -5.26 -13.53
CA GLN A 25 -16.49 -4.20 -13.44
C GLN A 25 -15.51 -4.53 -12.32
N HIS A 26 -14.32 -5.00 -12.66
CA HIS A 26 -13.32 -5.40 -11.69
C HIS A 26 -12.86 -4.20 -10.84
N ILE A 27 -12.31 -4.47 -9.67
CA ILE A 27 -11.89 -3.47 -8.72
C ILE A 27 -10.37 -3.53 -8.53
N LEU A 28 -9.72 -2.37 -8.63
CA LEU A 28 -8.32 -2.18 -8.27
C LEU A 28 -8.20 -1.27 -7.04
N ILE A 29 -7.63 -1.79 -5.96
CA ILE A 29 -7.33 -1.02 -4.75
C ILE A 29 -5.87 -0.64 -4.78
N SER A 30 -5.58 0.65 -4.92
CA SER A 30 -4.24 1.19 -4.99
C SER A 30 -3.80 1.81 -3.66
N GLY A 31 -2.54 1.69 -3.32
CA GLY A 31 -1.97 2.31 -2.12
C GLY A 31 -0.47 2.05 -2.01
N VAL A 32 0.21 2.93 -1.28
CA VAL A 32 1.65 2.77 -1.02
C VAL A 32 1.94 1.46 -0.27
N GLU A 33 3.19 1.03 -0.27
CA GLU A 33 3.59 -0.14 0.51
C GLU A 33 3.31 0.08 2.00
N GLY A 34 2.82 -0.96 2.68
CA GLY A 34 2.41 -0.86 4.09
C GLY A 34 1.05 -0.19 4.35
N SER A 35 0.39 0.41 3.35
CA SER A 35 -0.92 1.06 3.54
C SER A 35 -2.07 0.13 3.96
N GLY A 36 -1.83 -1.18 4.06
CA GLY A 36 -2.83 -2.17 4.48
C GLY A 36 -3.65 -2.77 3.36
N LYS A 37 -3.11 -2.83 2.13
CA LYS A 37 -3.78 -3.49 0.99
C LYS A 37 -4.12 -4.94 1.27
N THR A 38 -3.15 -5.72 1.77
CA THR A 38 -3.36 -7.11 2.16
C THR A 38 -4.44 -7.25 3.23
N PHE A 39 -4.45 -6.36 4.23
CA PHE A 39 -5.50 -6.32 5.24
C PHE A 39 -6.88 -6.05 4.63
N MET A 40 -6.97 -5.17 3.63
CA MET A 40 -8.22 -4.92 2.90
C MET A 40 -8.70 -6.17 2.15
N ILE A 41 -7.79 -6.91 1.51
CA ILE A 41 -8.11 -8.19 0.86
C ILE A 41 -8.64 -9.22 1.89
N GLU A 42 -8.05 -9.28 3.07
CA GLU A 42 -8.51 -10.16 4.15
C GLU A 42 -9.92 -9.78 4.64
N LYS A 43 -10.17 -8.49 4.87
CA LYS A 43 -11.50 -8.00 5.26
C LYS A 43 -12.56 -8.20 4.18
N LEU A 44 -12.19 -8.06 2.92
CA LEU A 44 -13.07 -8.39 1.80
C LEU A 44 -13.35 -9.89 1.73
N ALA A 45 -12.35 -10.73 2.01
CA ALA A 45 -12.55 -12.18 2.05
C ALA A 45 -13.55 -12.59 3.16
N GLU A 46 -13.43 -12.00 4.35
CA GLU A 46 -14.37 -12.20 5.46
C GLU A 46 -15.81 -11.79 5.03
N GLU A 47 -15.95 -10.61 4.43
CA GLU A 47 -17.25 -10.07 4.00
C GLU A 47 -17.88 -10.92 2.88
N PHE A 48 -17.10 -11.31 1.86
CA PHE A 48 -17.59 -12.17 0.79
C PHE A 48 -17.98 -13.58 1.28
N SER A 49 -17.20 -14.13 2.23
CA SER A 49 -17.56 -15.40 2.88
C SER A 49 -18.87 -15.29 3.64
N ALA A 50 -19.06 -14.22 4.41
CA ALA A 50 -20.29 -13.96 5.15
C ALA A 50 -21.51 -13.81 4.22
N ARG A 51 -21.33 -13.28 3.01
CA ARG A 51 -22.39 -13.18 1.97
C ARG A 51 -22.54 -14.44 1.12
N GLY A 52 -21.81 -15.52 1.39
CA GLY A 52 -21.90 -16.80 0.69
C GLY A 52 -21.42 -16.77 -0.77
N PHE A 53 -20.37 -15.97 -1.08
CA PHE A 53 -19.73 -16.00 -2.39
C PHE A 53 -18.81 -17.21 -2.55
N LEU A 54 -18.80 -17.80 -3.74
CA LEU A 54 -17.69 -18.67 -4.17
C LEU A 54 -16.47 -17.78 -4.37
N MET A 55 -15.39 -18.03 -3.62
CA MET A 55 -14.25 -17.14 -3.58
C MET A 55 -12.93 -17.90 -3.71
N VAL A 56 -11.99 -17.32 -4.48
CA VAL A 56 -10.60 -17.76 -4.56
C VAL A 56 -9.70 -16.59 -4.19
N LYS A 57 -8.66 -16.83 -3.36
CA LYS A 57 -7.76 -15.81 -2.86
C LYS A 57 -6.31 -16.13 -3.21
N TYR A 58 -5.61 -15.17 -3.82
CA TYR A 58 -4.20 -15.21 -4.15
C TYR A 58 -3.46 -14.14 -3.37
N LEU A 59 -2.64 -14.53 -2.40
CA LEU A 59 -1.78 -13.65 -1.63
C LEU A 59 -0.33 -13.76 -2.12
N TYR A 60 0.21 -12.70 -2.66
CA TYR A 60 1.62 -12.59 -3.02
C TYR A 60 2.39 -11.97 -1.83
N PRO A 61 3.60 -12.36 -1.46
CA PRO A 61 4.45 -13.45 -1.98
C PRO A 61 4.40 -14.75 -1.16
N HIS A 62 3.44 -14.91 -0.25
CA HIS A 62 3.39 -16.02 0.72
C HIS A 62 2.90 -17.35 0.15
N SER A 63 2.30 -17.35 -1.01
CA SER A 63 2.08 -18.56 -1.76
C SER A 63 3.27 -18.78 -2.69
N ASN A 64 4.21 -19.63 -2.26
CA ASN A 64 5.06 -20.29 -3.23
C ASN A 64 4.15 -20.78 -4.35
N ILE A 65 4.32 -20.26 -5.58
CA ILE A 65 3.75 -20.88 -6.76
C ILE A 65 2.27 -20.54 -7.07
N VAL A 66 1.88 -19.31 -7.20
CA VAL A 66 0.89 -19.07 -8.25
C VAL A 66 1.62 -18.39 -9.39
N GLY A 67 2.23 -19.18 -10.25
CA GLY A 67 2.73 -18.69 -11.53
C GLY A 67 1.53 -18.14 -12.32
N ALA A 68 1.78 -17.19 -13.19
CA ALA A 68 0.79 -16.59 -14.08
C ALA A 68 -0.10 -17.63 -14.79
N GLU A 69 0.49 -18.77 -15.14
CA GLU A 69 -0.21 -19.89 -15.78
C GLU A 69 -1.29 -20.52 -14.90
N SER A 70 -1.02 -20.70 -13.60
CA SER A 70 -1.99 -21.24 -12.64
C SER A 70 -3.16 -20.28 -12.45
N LEU A 71 -2.88 -18.98 -12.25
CA LEU A 71 -3.95 -17.99 -12.16
C LEU A 71 -4.83 -17.99 -13.42
N ILE A 72 -4.24 -18.01 -14.61
CA ILE A 72 -4.98 -18.03 -15.88
C ILE A 72 -5.88 -19.28 -15.97
N LYS A 73 -5.39 -20.47 -15.59
CA LYS A 73 -6.19 -21.71 -15.56
C LYS A 73 -7.35 -21.63 -14.58
N ASP A 74 -7.11 -21.07 -13.40
CA ASP A 74 -8.15 -20.94 -12.39
C ASP A 74 -9.22 -19.90 -12.79
N LEU A 75 -8.82 -18.79 -13.38
CA LEU A 75 -9.76 -17.79 -13.90
C LEU A 75 -10.60 -18.36 -15.04
N ASP A 76 -9.99 -19.12 -15.96
CA ASP A 76 -10.68 -19.79 -17.06
C ASP A 76 -11.69 -20.82 -16.52
N TYR A 77 -11.29 -21.63 -15.51
CA TYR A 77 -12.19 -22.56 -14.83
C TYR A 77 -13.36 -21.88 -14.13
N LEU A 78 -13.17 -20.64 -13.66
CA LEU A 78 -14.19 -19.87 -12.95
C LEU A 78 -15.14 -19.10 -13.87
N LEU A 79 -14.94 -19.11 -15.20
CA LEU A 79 -15.86 -18.48 -16.14
C LEU A 79 -17.29 -19.01 -15.94
N GLY A 80 -18.24 -18.11 -15.85
CA GLY A 80 -19.66 -18.41 -15.65
C GLY A 80 -20.08 -18.86 -14.25
N LYS A 81 -19.14 -19.06 -13.31
CA LYS A 81 -19.45 -19.51 -11.95
C LYS A 81 -19.84 -18.41 -10.99
N LYS A 82 -19.88 -17.16 -11.43
CA LYS A 82 -20.16 -15.98 -10.59
C LYS A 82 -19.29 -15.92 -9.32
N ALA A 83 -18.03 -16.34 -9.46
CA ALA A 83 -17.06 -16.35 -8.39
C ALA A 83 -16.42 -14.98 -8.18
N VAL A 84 -15.93 -14.73 -6.98
CA VAL A 84 -15.06 -13.58 -6.64
C VAL A 84 -13.63 -14.06 -6.57
N VAL A 85 -12.70 -13.32 -7.17
CA VAL A 85 -11.27 -13.59 -7.11
C VAL A 85 -10.56 -12.39 -6.49
N LEU A 86 -9.84 -12.64 -5.40
CA LEU A 86 -9.05 -11.64 -4.68
C LEU A 86 -7.58 -11.83 -5.02
N ILE A 87 -6.91 -10.80 -5.52
CA ILE A 87 -5.50 -10.85 -5.92
C ILE A 87 -4.72 -9.74 -5.23
N ASP A 88 -3.80 -10.12 -4.34
CA ASP A 88 -2.89 -9.15 -3.74
C ASP A 88 -1.67 -8.90 -4.65
N ASP A 89 -1.15 -7.66 -4.66
CA ASP A 89 0.00 -7.23 -5.46
C ASP A 89 -0.09 -7.60 -6.96
N PHE A 90 -1.23 -7.34 -7.58
CA PHE A 90 -1.51 -7.68 -8.98
C PHE A 90 -0.52 -7.05 -9.98
N ASP A 91 -0.03 -5.85 -9.71
CA ASP A 91 1.01 -5.19 -10.50
C ASP A 91 2.33 -5.97 -10.51
N LYS A 92 2.72 -6.57 -9.37
CA LYS A 92 3.91 -7.44 -9.28
C LYS A 92 3.71 -8.73 -10.09
N LEU A 93 2.50 -9.29 -10.05
CA LEU A 93 2.15 -10.44 -10.86
C LEU A 93 2.23 -10.13 -12.35
N LEU A 94 1.65 -9.00 -12.80
CA LEU A 94 1.71 -8.56 -14.19
C LEU A 94 3.16 -8.35 -14.68
N LEU A 95 4.05 -7.86 -13.81
CA LEU A 95 5.48 -7.70 -14.11
C LEU A 95 6.18 -9.03 -14.40
N SER A 96 5.75 -10.11 -13.79
CA SER A 96 6.32 -11.45 -13.97
C SER A 96 5.79 -12.18 -15.20
N MET A 97 4.70 -11.70 -15.80
CA MET A 97 4.01 -12.34 -16.92
C MET A 97 4.69 -12.06 -18.26
N THR A 98 4.64 -13.06 -19.13
CA THR A 98 4.98 -12.92 -20.55
C THR A 98 3.89 -12.18 -21.33
N LYS A 99 4.23 -11.67 -22.51
CA LYS A 99 3.25 -11.05 -23.42
C LYS A 99 2.10 -12.00 -23.81
N GLY A 100 2.38 -13.30 -23.90
CA GLY A 100 1.37 -14.33 -24.19
C GLY A 100 0.37 -14.49 -23.05
N GLU A 101 0.83 -14.51 -21.81
CA GLU A 101 0.00 -14.57 -20.62
C GLU A 101 -0.85 -13.31 -20.44
N HIS A 102 -0.30 -12.11 -20.69
CA HIS A 102 -1.08 -10.87 -20.73
C HIS A 102 -2.25 -10.96 -21.71
N LYS A 103 -2.02 -11.46 -22.94
CA LYS A 103 -3.10 -11.62 -23.93
C LYS A 103 -4.20 -12.59 -23.46
N LYS A 104 -3.82 -13.71 -22.85
CA LYS A 104 -4.78 -14.66 -22.27
C LYS A 104 -5.61 -14.03 -21.17
N LEU A 105 -4.95 -13.30 -20.26
CA LEU A 105 -5.61 -12.63 -19.14
C LEU A 105 -6.59 -11.54 -19.63
N ILE A 106 -6.19 -10.75 -20.64
CA ILE A 106 -7.07 -9.77 -21.30
C ILE A 106 -8.29 -10.46 -21.92
N ALA A 107 -8.11 -11.59 -22.60
CA ALA A 107 -9.22 -12.34 -23.18
C ALA A 107 -10.22 -12.82 -22.12
N ILE A 108 -9.73 -13.26 -20.95
CA ILE A 108 -10.59 -13.64 -19.82
C ILE A 108 -11.35 -12.40 -19.30
N PHE A 109 -10.70 -11.27 -19.09
CA PHE A 109 -11.34 -10.05 -18.58
C PHE A 109 -12.35 -9.46 -19.56
N SER A 110 -12.14 -9.66 -20.85
CA SER A 110 -13.08 -9.24 -21.90
C SER A 110 -14.33 -10.15 -21.99
N ASN A 111 -14.35 -11.26 -21.27
CA ASN A 111 -15.47 -12.17 -21.29
C ASN A 111 -16.56 -11.70 -20.29
N MET A 112 -17.79 -11.52 -20.78
CA MET A 112 -18.93 -11.11 -19.92
C MET A 112 -19.24 -12.09 -18.78
N HIS A 113 -18.71 -13.31 -18.84
CA HIS A 113 -18.83 -14.32 -17.78
C HIS A 113 -17.57 -14.42 -16.91
N SER A 114 -16.65 -13.45 -17.01
CA SER A 114 -15.46 -13.37 -16.18
C SER A 114 -15.83 -13.35 -14.70
N PRO A 115 -15.05 -14.00 -13.80
CA PRO A 115 -15.25 -13.82 -12.36
C PRO A 115 -15.05 -12.36 -11.96
N PHE A 116 -15.68 -11.93 -10.88
CA PHE A 116 -15.48 -10.59 -10.33
C PHE A 116 -14.12 -10.52 -9.63
N LEU A 117 -13.23 -9.68 -10.13
CA LEU A 117 -11.90 -9.52 -9.55
C LEU A 117 -11.84 -8.32 -8.62
N VAL A 118 -11.19 -8.51 -7.48
CA VAL A 118 -10.69 -7.42 -6.64
C VAL A 118 -9.19 -7.61 -6.49
N ALA A 119 -8.44 -6.67 -7.02
CA ALA A 119 -6.99 -6.71 -7.04
C ALA A 119 -6.39 -5.55 -6.25
N THR A 120 -5.18 -5.72 -5.73
CA THR A 120 -4.41 -4.61 -5.17
C THR A 120 -3.22 -4.26 -6.03
N SER A 121 -2.77 -3.01 -5.97
CA SER A 121 -1.59 -2.51 -6.66
C SER A 121 -0.81 -1.56 -5.77
N THR A 122 0.51 -1.60 -5.89
CA THR A 122 1.41 -0.67 -5.20
C THR A 122 1.50 0.64 -5.98
N GLY A 123 1.50 1.77 -5.26
CA GLY A 123 1.57 3.10 -5.85
C GLY A 123 0.24 3.85 -5.82
N LEU A 124 0.21 4.99 -6.52
CA LEU A 124 -1.00 5.78 -6.65
C LEU A 124 -1.91 5.23 -7.76
N SER A 125 -3.21 5.42 -7.62
CA SER A 125 -4.20 4.96 -8.60
C SER A 125 -3.93 5.45 -10.04
N GLU A 126 -3.25 6.59 -10.19
CA GLU A 126 -2.88 7.15 -11.49
C GLU A 126 -1.65 6.47 -12.16
N GLU A 127 -0.91 5.66 -11.45
CA GLU A 127 0.30 5.00 -11.99
C GLU A 127 -0.01 3.70 -12.71
N PHE A 128 -1.01 2.96 -12.23
CA PHE A 128 -1.43 1.71 -12.86
C PHE A 128 -1.88 1.89 -14.31
N PRO A 129 -2.74 2.86 -14.67
CA PRO A 129 -3.12 3.13 -16.05
C PRO A 129 -1.95 3.43 -16.97
N LYS A 130 -0.95 4.17 -16.46
CA LYS A 130 0.25 4.52 -17.24
C LYS A 130 1.14 3.32 -17.53
N ARG A 131 1.23 2.39 -16.57
CA ARG A 131 2.05 1.17 -16.66
C ARG A 131 1.35 0.05 -17.40
N TYR A 132 0.04 -0.10 -17.21
CA TYR A 132 -0.78 -1.20 -17.71
C TYR A 132 -2.07 -0.72 -18.41
N PRO A 133 -1.99 0.11 -19.46
CA PRO A 133 -3.16 0.74 -20.08
C PRO A 133 -4.17 -0.26 -20.64
N LEU A 134 -3.73 -1.44 -21.06
CA LEU A 134 -4.62 -2.48 -21.58
C LEU A 134 -5.44 -3.18 -20.48
N PHE A 135 -4.99 -3.12 -19.24
CA PHE A 135 -5.72 -3.69 -18.10
C PHE A 135 -6.61 -2.67 -17.41
N ASP A 136 -6.23 -1.40 -17.41
CA ASP A 136 -6.94 -0.33 -16.72
C ASP A 136 -8.42 -0.23 -17.13
N GLN A 137 -8.72 -0.46 -18.40
CA GLN A 137 -10.09 -0.42 -18.94
C GLN A 137 -11.06 -1.41 -18.26
N PHE A 138 -10.54 -2.46 -17.61
CA PHE A 138 -11.35 -3.47 -16.93
C PHE A 138 -11.57 -3.16 -15.45
N PHE A 139 -10.90 -2.16 -14.89
CA PHE A 139 -10.89 -1.89 -13.47
C PHE A 139 -11.51 -0.53 -13.11
N SER A 140 -12.35 -0.52 -12.08
CA SER A 140 -12.64 0.68 -11.31
C SER A 140 -11.60 0.81 -10.20
N SER A 141 -10.81 1.89 -10.24
CA SER A 141 -9.71 2.11 -9.30
C SER A 141 -10.19 2.85 -8.05
N PHE A 142 -9.78 2.36 -6.89
CA PHE A 142 -9.97 2.98 -5.59
C PHE A 142 -8.63 3.19 -4.90
N GLN A 143 -8.40 4.38 -4.40
CA GLN A 143 -7.29 4.62 -3.48
C GLN A 143 -7.67 4.09 -2.10
N ILE A 144 -6.77 3.32 -1.46
CA ILE A 144 -6.99 2.91 -0.08
C ILE A 144 -7.10 4.16 0.81
N PRO A 145 -8.16 4.28 1.63
CA PRO A 145 -8.30 5.41 2.53
C PRO A 145 -7.16 5.48 3.55
N ASP A 146 -6.82 6.70 3.96
CA ASP A 146 -5.88 6.91 5.05
C ASP A 146 -6.33 6.16 6.30
N PHE A 147 -5.35 5.82 7.14
CA PHE A 147 -5.61 5.15 8.41
C PHE A 147 -6.19 6.15 9.40
N GLU A 148 -7.34 5.83 9.98
CA GLU A 148 -8.03 6.64 10.97
C GLU A 148 -7.95 6.00 12.36
N LYS A 149 -8.21 6.79 13.41
CA LYS A 149 -8.19 6.28 14.81
C LYS A 149 -9.18 5.15 15.05
N GLU A 150 -10.30 5.18 14.36
CA GLU A 150 -11.35 4.17 14.41
C GLU A 150 -10.88 2.81 13.86
N ASP A 151 -9.87 2.81 13.00
CA ASP A 151 -9.27 1.58 12.47
C ASP A 151 -8.40 0.87 13.51
N LEU A 152 -7.91 1.59 14.54
CA LEU A 152 -7.01 1.05 15.57
C LEU A 152 -7.64 -0.09 16.37
N GLU A 153 -8.89 0.06 16.80
CA GLU A 153 -9.59 -0.95 17.58
C GLU A 153 -9.69 -2.28 16.80
N ASN A 154 -10.09 -2.17 15.53
CA ASN A 154 -10.20 -3.33 14.64
C ASN A 154 -8.85 -4.00 14.35
N LEU A 155 -7.77 -3.21 14.37
CA LEU A 155 -6.43 -3.69 14.08
C LEU A 155 -5.77 -4.34 15.29
N LEU A 156 -5.87 -3.71 16.47
CA LEU A 156 -5.17 -4.13 17.68
C LEU A 156 -5.98 -5.15 18.50
N GLY A 157 -7.29 -5.23 18.27
CA GLY A 157 -8.21 -5.93 19.15
C GLY A 157 -8.53 -5.13 20.42
N GLU A 158 -9.65 -5.45 21.04
CA GLU A 158 -10.22 -4.68 22.16
C GLU A 158 -9.25 -4.57 23.34
N ASP A 159 -8.56 -5.64 23.69
CA ASP A 159 -7.67 -5.68 24.88
C ASP A 159 -6.49 -4.71 24.75
N ILE A 160 -5.79 -4.74 23.61
CA ILE A 160 -4.64 -3.85 23.35
C ILE A 160 -5.13 -2.42 23.18
N TYR A 161 -6.19 -2.23 22.40
CA TYR A 161 -6.77 -0.91 22.16
C TYR A 161 -7.19 -0.22 23.46
N ASN A 162 -7.87 -0.93 24.37
CA ASN A 162 -8.29 -0.37 25.66
C ASN A 162 -7.12 0.11 26.53
N LYS A 163 -5.96 -0.51 26.41
CA LYS A 163 -4.75 -0.11 27.17
C LYS A 163 -4.09 1.14 26.58
N VAL A 164 -4.18 1.34 25.29
CA VAL A 164 -3.47 2.43 24.60
C VAL A 164 -4.36 3.62 24.22
N LYS A 165 -5.69 3.46 24.23
CA LYS A 165 -6.62 4.52 23.84
C LYS A 165 -6.53 5.79 24.68
N GLY A 166 -6.08 5.68 25.93
CA GLY A 166 -5.87 6.80 26.85
C GLY A 166 -4.47 7.46 26.73
N ASN A 167 -3.56 6.88 25.95
CA ASN A 167 -2.20 7.38 25.80
C ASN A 167 -2.09 8.25 24.53
N SER A 168 -2.06 9.57 24.71
CA SER A 168 -1.99 10.53 23.60
C SER A 168 -0.68 10.43 22.81
N GLU A 169 0.44 10.17 23.48
CA GLU A 169 1.75 10.00 22.83
C GLU A 169 1.76 8.78 21.93
N PHE A 170 1.23 7.66 22.40
CA PHE A 170 1.06 6.46 21.59
C PHE A 170 0.22 6.73 20.33
N GLN A 171 -0.93 7.40 20.50
CA GLN A 171 -1.79 7.72 19.35
C GLN A 171 -1.08 8.62 18.33
N GLU A 172 -0.30 9.60 18.79
CA GLU A 172 0.48 10.46 17.91
C GLU A 172 1.51 9.64 17.10
N LYS A 173 2.27 8.77 17.77
CA LYS A 173 3.27 7.92 17.10
C LYS A 173 2.62 6.98 16.09
N ILE A 174 1.52 6.31 16.44
CA ILE A 174 0.79 5.46 15.52
C ILE A 174 0.35 6.21 14.24
N MET A 175 -0.15 7.43 14.39
CA MET A 175 -0.54 8.23 13.22
C MET A 175 0.68 8.57 12.36
N LYS A 176 1.86 8.77 12.96
CA LYS A 176 3.12 8.97 12.22
C LYS A 176 3.61 7.72 11.48
N LEU A 177 3.27 6.51 11.96
CA LEU A 177 3.57 5.27 11.25
C LEU A 177 2.82 5.13 9.89
N GLY A 178 2.01 6.13 9.53
CA GLY A 178 1.43 6.29 8.20
C GLY A 178 0.46 5.18 7.78
N GLY A 179 -0.13 4.47 8.75
CA GLY A 179 -1.05 3.36 8.49
C GLY A 179 -0.36 2.08 8.01
N ASN A 180 0.96 1.95 8.17
CA ASN A 180 1.65 0.67 7.99
C ASN A 180 1.26 -0.27 9.13
N LEU A 181 0.38 -1.23 8.80
CA LEU A 181 -0.22 -2.11 9.79
C LEU A 181 0.81 -3.03 10.48
N ASN A 182 1.89 -3.40 9.78
CA ASN A 182 2.93 -4.22 10.37
C ASN A 182 3.69 -3.43 11.45
N TYR A 183 4.04 -2.17 11.13
CA TYR A 183 4.68 -1.29 12.11
C TYR A 183 3.77 -1.03 13.32
N ILE A 184 2.49 -0.78 13.08
CA ILE A 184 1.52 -0.52 14.15
C ILE A 184 1.36 -1.74 15.06
N LYS A 185 1.26 -2.94 14.50
CA LYS A 185 1.16 -4.19 15.27
C LYS A 185 2.43 -4.44 16.07
N SER A 186 3.61 -4.32 15.45
CA SER A 186 4.90 -4.49 16.12
C SER A 186 5.04 -3.46 17.25
N PHE A 187 4.86 -2.18 16.96
CA PHE A 187 4.91 -1.09 17.94
C PHE A 187 3.97 -1.34 19.14
N ALA A 188 2.71 -1.73 18.87
CA ALA A 188 1.73 -2.01 19.90
C ALA A 188 2.12 -3.22 20.77
N SER A 189 2.78 -4.23 20.22
CA SER A 189 3.20 -5.42 20.97
C SER A 189 4.26 -5.12 22.03
N PHE A 190 5.10 -4.11 21.81
CA PHE A 190 6.18 -3.70 22.73
C PHE A 190 5.74 -2.71 23.80
N ILE A 191 4.66 -1.99 23.61
CA ILE A 191 4.11 -1.10 24.66
C ILE A 191 3.63 -1.89 25.89
N TYR A 192 3.31 -3.16 25.70
CA TYR A 192 2.72 -3.98 26.76
C TYR A 192 3.63 -4.28 27.96
N PRO A 193 4.97 -4.45 27.83
CA PRO A 193 5.83 -4.72 28.98
C PRO A 193 6.40 -3.47 29.67
N ASN A 194 5.88 -2.25 29.45
CA ASN A 194 6.35 -0.96 29.99
C ASN A 194 7.56 -0.32 29.30
N TYR A 195 7.79 -0.59 28.00
CA TYR A 195 8.74 0.19 27.21
C TYR A 195 8.18 1.59 26.94
N GLY A 196 9.05 2.59 26.92
CA GLY A 196 8.72 3.93 26.46
C GLY A 196 8.33 3.93 24.96
N THR A 197 7.58 4.92 24.52
CA THR A 197 7.14 5.00 23.12
C THR A 197 8.30 5.16 22.13
N GLU A 198 9.39 5.85 22.51
CA GLU A 198 10.60 5.94 21.68
C GLU A 198 11.35 4.60 21.62
N ASP A 199 11.51 3.91 22.75
CA ASP A 199 12.15 2.59 22.78
C ASP A 199 11.40 1.58 21.89
N CYS A 200 10.06 1.63 21.89
CA CYS A 200 9.24 0.81 21.00
C CYS A 200 9.47 1.15 19.52
N LEU A 201 9.66 2.43 19.17
CA LEU A 201 9.98 2.83 17.80
C LEU A 201 11.35 2.30 17.38
N ASP A 202 12.36 2.42 18.24
CA ASP A 202 13.70 1.93 17.98
C ASP A 202 13.71 0.42 17.73
N ILE A 203 12.96 -0.35 18.52
CA ILE A 203 12.80 -1.80 18.31
C ILE A 203 12.17 -2.08 16.93
N VAL A 204 11.11 -1.36 16.56
CA VAL A 204 10.48 -1.55 15.24
C VAL A 204 11.42 -1.13 14.09
N ILE A 205 12.26 -0.12 14.30
CA ILE A 205 13.30 0.27 13.33
C ILE A 205 14.32 -0.86 13.17
N ASP A 206 14.81 -1.44 14.27
CA ASP A 206 15.78 -2.55 14.25
C ASP A 206 15.20 -3.79 13.55
N GLU A 207 13.94 -4.15 13.82
CA GLU A 207 13.26 -5.25 13.14
C GLU A 207 13.20 -5.07 11.62
N ASN A 208 13.14 -3.81 11.15
CA ASN A 208 13.02 -3.46 9.75
C ASN A 208 14.35 -2.98 9.13
N GLU A 209 15.46 -2.99 9.86
CA GLU A 209 16.75 -2.48 9.40
C GLU A 209 17.20 -3.10 8.07
N ARG A 210 17.06 -4.42 7.93
CA ARG A 210 17.43 -5.12 6.69
C ARG A 210 16.63 -4.60 5.49
N TYR A 211 15.35 -4.33 5.66
CA TYR A 211 14.49 -3.77 4.63
C TYR A 211 14.89 -2.32 4.30
N PHE A 212 15.11 -1.49 5.29
CA PHE A 212 15.53 -0.10 5.11
C PHE A 212 16.89 0.01 4.43
N ARG A 213 17.85 -0.81 4.85
CA ARG A 213 19.17 -0.90 4.23
C ARG A 213 19.09 -1.31 2.75
N TYR A 214 18.25 -2.29 2.44
CA TYR A 214 17.99 -2.70 1.05
C TYR A 214 17.39 -1.55 0.25
N MET A 215 16.30 -0.93 0.72
CA MET A 215 15.65 0.19 0.06
C MET A 215 16.62 1.33 -0.22
N PHE A 216 17.40 1.73 0.77
CA PHE A 216 18.40 2.78 0.63
C PHE A 216 19.47 2.43 -0.41
N SER A 217 19.96 1.19 -0.41
CA SER A 217 21.00 0.73 -1.33
C SER A 217 20.54 0.68 -2.80
N THR A 218 19.25 0.54 -3.06
CA THR A 218 18.69 0.57 -4.44
C THR A 218 18.64 1.96 -5.07
N LEU A 219 18.85 3.00 -4.26
CA LEU A 219 18.84 4.38 -4.73
C LEU A 219 20.21 4.77 -5.30
N PRO A 220 20.26 5.51 -6.42
CA PRO A 220 21.50 6.13 -6.89
C PRO A 220 22.09 7.09 -5.86
N GLY A 221 23.42 7.19 -5.77
CA GLY A 221 24.13 7.94 -4.73
C GLY A 221 23.66 9.41 -4.57
N VAL A 222 23.29 10.09 -5.66
CA VAL A 222 22.73 11.46 -5.59
C VAL A 222 21.37 11.46 -4.89
N GLN A 223 20.54 10.43 -5.11
CA GLN A 223 19.24 10.29 -4.43
C GLN A 223 19.42 9.91 -2.96
N GLN A 224 20.40 9.06 -2.63
CA GLN A 224 20.75 8.74 -1.23
C GLN A 224 21.17 10.01 -0.47
N ARG A 225 22.03 10.84 -1.08
CA ARG A 225 22.46 12.11 -0.47
C ARG A 225 21.30 13.09 -0.28
N ALA A 226 20.42 13.23 -1.26
CA ALA A 226 19.23 14.07 -1.16
C ALA A 226 18.27 13.57 -0.07
N LEU A 227 18.06 12.26 0.02
CA LEU A 227 17.21 11.64 1.03
C LEU A 227 17.79 11.79 2.44
N TYR A 228 19.09 11.61 2.59
CA TYR A 228 19.81 11.90 3.85
C TYR A 228 19.68 13.38 4.24
N GLY A 229 19.85 14.29 3.29
CA GLY A 229 19.66 15.72 3.52
C GLY A 229 18.22 16.07 3.94
N LEU A 230 17.22 15.43 3.33
CA LEU A 230 15.81 15.60 3.72
C LEU A 230 15.56 15.09 5.14
N ALA A 231 16.05 13.90 5.48
CA ALA A 231 15.89 13.34 6.82
C ALA A 231 16.55 14.20 7.90
N ARG A 232 17.73 14.79 7.64
CA ARG A 232 18.42 15.71 8.56
C ARG A 232 17.74 17.06 8.69
N ALA A 233 17.12 17.55 7.64
CA ALA A 233 16.41 18.83 7.66
C ALA A 233 15.12 18.78 8.51
N GLY A 234 14.62 17.58 8.82
CA GLY A 234 13.46 17.34 9.68
C GLY A 234 12.33 16.58 8.99
N GLU A 235 11.21 16.43 9.69
CA GLU A 235 10.05 15.67 9.17
C GLU A 235 9.48 16.30 7.88
N ILE A 236 9.55 17.61 7.75
CA ILE A 236 9.09 18.37 6.58
C ILE A 236 10.16 19.42 6.24
N ALA A 237 10.60 19.45 4.99
CA ALA A 237 11.64 20.39 4.55
C ALA A 237 11.45 20.86 3.11
N THR A 238 11.94 22.06 2.81
CA THR A 238 11.98 22.61 1.45
C THR A 238 13.16 22.06 0.66
N ALA A 239 13.13 22.23 -0.67
CA ALA A 239 14.29 21.89 -1.51
C ALA A 239 15.56 22.65 -1.11
N ALA A 240 15.43 23.88 -0.61
CA ALA A 240 16.56 24.68 -0.13
C ALA A 240 17.18 24.09 1.15
N ASP A 241 16.35 23.58 2.07
CA ASP A 241 16.83 22.90 3.28
C ASP A 241 17.56 21.61 2.92
N VAL A 242 16.97 20.81 2.02
CA VAL A 242 17.62 19.58 1.50
C VAL A 242 18.95 19.88 0.82
N GLN A 243 19.02 20.97 0.02
CA GLN A 243 20.26 21.42 -0.61
C GLN A 243 21.34 21.73 0.43
N ARG A 244 20.98 22.47 1.47
CA ARG A 244 21.89 22.87 2.56
C ARG A 244 22.43 21.63 3.28
N GLU A 245 21.56 20.71 3.67
CA GLU A 245 21.95 19.53 4.46
C GLU A 245 22.67 18.45 3.62
N SER A 246 22.33 18.30 2.33
CA SER A 246 22.94 17.29 1.46
C SER A 246 24.25 17.76 0.81
N GLY A 247 24.50 19.07 0.75
CA GLY A 247 25.63 19.65 0.00
C GLY A 247 25.55 19.44 -1.52
N LEU A 248 24.38 19.14 -2.06
CA LEU A 248 24.14 19.00 -3.49
C LEU A 248 23.95 20.39 -4.14
N SER A 249 24.21 20.50 -5.45
CA SER A 249 23.79 21.69 -6.21
C SER A 249 22.26 21.78 -6.31
N ALA A 250 21.71 22.97 -6.53
CA ALA A 250 20.27 23.19 -6.67
C ALA A 250 19.65 22.29 -7.77
N THR A 251 20.33 22.15 -8.91
CA THR A 251 19.88 21.31 -10.02
C THR A 251 19.83 19.82 -9.63
N ASN A 252 20.90 19.33 -8.96
CA ASN A 252 20.95 17.93 -8.51
C ASN A 252 19.91 17.65 -7.42
N THR A 253 19.70 18.60 -6.49
CA THR A 253 18.67 18.49 -5.45
C THR A 253 17.28 18.39 -6.05
N SER A 254 16.91 19.30 -6.95
CA SER A 254 15.59 19.30 -7.60
C SER A 254 15.37 18.02 -8.42
N SER A 255 16.38 17.59 -9.17
CA SER A 255 16.30 16.35 -9.97
C SER A 255 16.18 15.11 -9.08
N ALA A 256 16.91 15.04 -7.96
CA ALA A 256 16.84 13.94 -7.01
C ALA A 256 15.47 13.88 -6.31
N LEU A 257 14.97 15.01 -5.81
CA LEU A 257 13.65 15.09 -5.18
C LEU A 257 12.53 14.67 -6.14
N TYR A 258 12.56 15.15 -7.40
CA TYR A 258 11.61 14.71 -8.42
C TYR A 258 11.63 13.19 -8.64
N ARG A 259 12.83 12.59 -8.71
CA ARG A 259 12.96 11.13 -8.92
C ARG A 259 12.54 10.34 -7.69
N LEU A 260 12.85 10.81 -6.48
CA LEU A 260 12.42 10.19 -5.22
C LEU A 260 10.91 10.26 -5.06
N GLU A 261 10.28 11.39 -5.42
CA GLU A 261 8.82 11.54 -5.46
C GLU A 261 8.18 10.55 -6.45
N LYS A 262 8.73 10.44 -7.66
CA LYS A 262 8.27 9.47 -8.68
C LYS A 262 8.39 8.01 -8.22
N ARG A 263 9.32 7.71 -7.33
CA ARG A 263 9.47 6.38 -6.72
C ARG A 263 8.58 6.18 -5.48
N GLY A 264 7.86 7.20 -5.04
CA GLY A 264 7.05 7.15 -3.82
C GLY A 264 7.87 7.15 -2.52
N VAL A 265 9.19 7.36 -2.59
CA VAL A 265 10.08 7.41 -1.41
C VAL A 265 9.83 8.68 -0.59
N ILE A 266 9.49 9.76 -1.26
CA ILE A 266 9.09 11.03 -0.65
C ILE A 266 7.75 11.50 -1.22
N THR A 267 7.04 12.34 -0.46
CA THR A 267 5.79 12.98 -0.88
C THR A 267 5.85 14.47 -0.64
N LYS A 268 5.01 15.22 -1.37
CA LYS A 268 4.78 16.63 -1.09
C LYS A 268 3.89 16.77 0.15
N ALA A 269 4.33 17.54 1.11
CA ALA A 269 3.64 17.77 2.39
C ALA A 269 2.78 19.04 2.41
N GLY A 270 2.53 19.64 1.25
CA GLY A 270 1.95 20.98 1.13
C GLY A 270 3.03 22.02 0.87
N GLY A 271 2.71 23.28 1.06
CA GLY A 271 3.65 24.40 0.91
C GLY A 271 2.93 25.74 0.82
N LYS A 272 3.59 26.82 1.21
CA LYS A 272 3.11 28.18 0.96
C LYS A 272 3.25 28.47 -0.54
N LYS A 273 2.44 29.36 -1.09
CA LYS A 273 2.28 29.71 -2.53
C LYS A 273 3.56 29.76 -3.40
N ARG A 274 4.79 29.65 -2.84
CA ARG A 274 6.08 29.73 -3.57
C ARG A 274 7.11 28.65 -3.22
N SER A 275 6.81 27.72 -2.29
CA SER A 275 7.71 26.61 -1.94
C SER A 275 6.92 25.30 -1.83
N VAL A 276 7.52 24.23 -2.31
CA VAL A 276 7.01 22.88 -2.11
C VAL A 276 7.77 22.27 -0.94
N ASP A 277 7.04 21.78 0.03
CA ASP A 277 7.58 21.05 1.16
C ASP A 277 7.54 19.56 0.87
N TYR A 278 8.58 18.84 1.28
CA TYR A 278 8.74 17.41 1.08
C TYR A 278 8.84 16.70 2.42
N LYS A 279 8.34 15.47 2.47
CA LYS A 279 8.55 14.56 3.59
C LYS A 279 8.88 13.15 3.07
N ILE A 280 9.62 12.38 3.86
CA ILE A 280 9.83 10.95 3.59
C ILE A 280 8.50 10.24 3.82
N THR A 281 8.10 9.40 2.86
CA THR A 281 6.80 8.72 2.89
C THR A 281 6.70 7.75 4.07
N ASP A 282 7.76 6.98 4.30
CA ASP A 282 7.86 6.07 5.43
C ASP A 282 8.59 6.76 6.60
N TYR A 283 7.85 7.01 7.67
CA TYR A 283 8.36 7.70 8.86
C TYR A 283 9.53 6.98 9.53
N LEU A 284 9.44 5.64 9.68
CA LEU A 284 10.51 4.85 10.31
C LEU A 284 11.75 4.79 9.43
N PHE A 285 11.58 4.70 8.12
CA PHE A 285 12.71 4.79 7.19
C PHE A 285 13.42 6.14 7.32
N GLY A 286 12.67 7.24 7.45
CA GLY A 286 13.23 8.57 7.70
C GLY A 286 14.02 8.64 9.00
N LYS A 287 13.51 8.06 10.09
CA LYS A 287 14.19 7.95 11.38
C LYS A 287 15.48 7.11 11.27
N TRP A 288 15.40 5.94 10.64
CA TRP A 288 16.55 5.07 10.43
C TRP A 288 17.70 5.74 9.65
N ILE A 289 17.42 6.61 8.69
CA ILE A 289 18.46 7.30 7.90
C ILE A 289 19.33 8.23 8.76
N VAL A 290 18.81 8.83 9.82
CA VAL A 290 19.51 9.78 10.68
C VAL A 290 20.01 9.21 12.00
N GLY A 291 19.47 8.05 12.44
CA GLY A 291 19.92 7.32 13.62
C GLY A 291 21.11 6.46 13.33
#